data_3ec9bb22621b9cdca964b3e95dcd6f99
#
_entry.id   3ec9bb22621b9cdca964b3e95dcd6f99
#
_cell.length_a   1.000
_cell.length_b   1.000
_cell.length_c   1.000
_cell.angle_alpha   90.00
_cell.angle_beta   90.00
_cell.angle_gamma   90.00
#
_symmetry.space_group_name_H-M   'P 1'
#
loop_
_entity.id
_entity.type
_entity.pdbx_description
1 polymer ?
#
loop_
_entity_poly.entity_id
_entity_poly.type
_entity_poly.pdbx_seq_one_letter_code
_entity_poly.pdbx_strand_id
1 'polypeptide(L)'
;QELKEITITYDYKPVVVKKDTLIYDVKAFANGNERKLKEQLEKLPGVEVDKNGGVTVQGKKVTKFLVENKSFFGGGTKLGVENIPADAVDKVEVIDNFNEVGFLKQVSDSEDLAMNIKLKEDKKKFIFGDVDAGAEVADDNGFYLGHAALFYYAPKTNVSFIGDLNNIGKRTFSFQDMMRFQGGASSFISGRKQLTDLYSFASDNTDVIENKSQFSALNFRQEINSKLDVEGFAIFSKLFTSTLTESSIEYLQNTTATSEERINKGENKSILGIGNVKLNYTPNTKEKWFYNGQFQSSANDMTSVLNSRLDGQQTSFETLNSADNVQIKQFLEWHKQVNSKHTTTLVINQSYDNQKPINTWLTDTEFLTGLIPLENDSFYNIQQVKKVKNSSVDALFKHYWIINNYNHLYTNVGNNLGTTQLQITEKQYLTDSTINDFATDGFGNDMDYLLNDLYLGLEYKFKIGKWVNKPAIYAHYYHLKTEQITNNYTLNNTFLQPSWLSEYEFNQSENLKFNYRLVNEFPEANRLL
;
A
#
# COMPACT_ATOMS: atom_id res chain seq x y z
N GLN A 1 -66.79 20.45 -17.71
CA GLN A 1 -66.20 19.19 -17.25
C GLN A 1 -65.29 19.52 -16.07
N GLU A 2 -65.67 19.11 -14.87
CA GLU A 2 -64.82 19.20 -13.69
C GLU A 2 -63.76 18.11 -13.81
N LEU A 3 -62.48 18.50 -13.76
CA LEU A 3 -61.37 17.56 -13.68
C LEU A 3 -61.37 16.94 -12.27
N LYS A 4 -61.47 15.60 -12.18
CA LYS A 4 -61.32 14.87 -10.92
C LYS A 4 -59.86 15.03 -10.42
N GLU A 5 -59.71 15.53 -9.22
CA GLU A 5 -58.44 15.58 -8.50
C GLU A 5 -57.89 14.19 -8.33
N ILE A 6 -56.72 13.91 -8.88
CA ILE A 6 -55.98 12.65 -8.66
C ILE A 6 -55.01 12.90 -7.51
N THR A 7 -55.35 12.44 -6.33
CA THR A 7 -54.44 12.46 -5.19
C THR A 7 -53.48 11.28 -5.32
N ILE A 8 -52.23 11.57 -5.59
CA ILE A 8 -51.13 10.58 -5.56
C ILE A 8 -50.61 10.52 -4.13
N THR A 9 -50.97 9.47 -3.40
CA THR A 9 -50.38 9.16 -2.09
C THR A 9 -49.07 8.44 -2.28
N TYR A 10 -47.97 9.10 -1.95
CA TYR A 10 -46.64 8.51 -1.93
C TYR A 10 -46.27 8.05 -0.51
N ASP A 11 -46.05 6.74 -0.34
CA ASP A 11 -45.59 6.15 0.93
C ASP A 11 -44.05 6.42 1.04
N TYR A 12 -43.72 7.50 1.75
CA TYR A 12 -42.33 7.90 1.94
C TYR A 12 -41.61 6.95 2.89
N LYS A 13 -40.57 6.25 2.36
CA LYS A 13 -39.71 5.35 3.13
C LYS A 13 -38.31 5.95 3.27
N PRO A 14 -37.89 6.36 4.48
CA PRO A 14 -36.61 6.99 4.72
C PRO A 14 -35.42 6.04 4.50
N VAL A 15 -35.67 4.72 4.59
CA VAL A 15 -34.70 3.67 4.31
C VAL A 15 -35.33 2.67 3.35
N VAL A 16 -34.65 2.42 2.23
CA VAL A 16 -35.12 1.48 1.20
C VAL A 16 -34.05 0.43 0.94
N VAL A 17 -34.45 -0.85 0.97
CA VAL A 17 -33.61 -1.97 0.56
C VAL A 17 -33.91 -2.31 -0.89
N LYS A 18 -32.94 -2.22 -1.78
CA LYS A 18 -33.10 -2.53 -3.20
C LYS A 18 -32.03 -3.54 -3.62
N LYS A 19 -32.41 -4.81 -3.69
CA LYS A 19 -31.49 -5.95 -3.88
C LYS A 19 -30.40 -5.97 -2.78
N ASP A 20 -29.16 -5.72 -3.15
CA ASP A 20 -27.96 -5.67 -2.32
C ASP A 20 -27.53 -4.24 -1.95
N THR A 21 -28.44 -3.28 -2.12
CA THR A 21 -28.19 -1.86 -1.81
C THR A 21 -29.16 -1.35 -0.77
N LEU A 22 -28.64 -0.81 0.32
CA LEU A 22 -29.38 -0.09 1.35
C LEU A 22 -29.27 1.41 1.06
N ILE A 23 -30.41 2.07 0.88
CA ILE A 23 -30.49 3.49 0.51
C ILE A 23 -31.11 4.27 1.65
N TYR A 24 -30.37 5.26 2.17
CA TYR A 24 -30.85 6.22 3.16
C TYR A 24 -31.18 7.55 2.48
N ASP A 25 -32.38 8.07 2.71
CA ASP A 25 -32.70 9.46 2.41
C ASP A 25 -32.23 10.33 3.60
N VAL A 26 -31.15 11.08 3.38
CA VAL A 26 -30.50 11.81 4.48
C VAL A 26 -31.42 12.86 5.09
N LYS A 27 -32.34 13.44 4.31
CA LYS A 27 -33.30 14.48 4.78
C LYS A 27 -34.18 13.99 5.92
N ALA A 28 -34.49 12.69 5.97
CA ALA A 28 -35.32 12.10 7.03
C ALA A 28 -34.63 12.07 8.40
N PHE A 29 -33.31 12.13 8.43
CA PHE A 29 -32.50 11.97 9.64
C PHE A 29 -31.75 13.26 10.02
N ALA A 30 -31.68 14.25 9.11
CA ALA A 30 -30.99 15.50 9.32
C ALA A 30 -31.81 16.45 10.21
N ASN A 31 -31.14 17.16 11.12
CA ASN A 31 -31.72 18.21 11.95
C ASN A 31 -31.47 19.63 11.38
N GLY A 32 -30.68 19.72 10.31
CA GLY A 32 -30.33 20.98 9.65
C GLY A 32 -29.14 21.74 10.26
N ASN A 33 -28.50 21.19 11.31
CA ASN A 33 -27.34 21.78 11.97
C ASN A 33 -26.00 21.12 11.57
N GLU A 34 -26.08 20.06 10.77
CA GLU A 34 -24.91 19.31 10.33
C GLU A 34 -24.07 20.15 9.37
N ARG A 35 -22.78 20.19 9.61
CA ARG A 35 -21.81 20.89 8.76
C ARG A 35 -21.12 19.98 7.77
N LYS A 36 -20.79 18.74 8.23
CA LYS A 36 -20.02 17.75 7.46
C LYS A 36 -20.76 16.43 7.37
N LEU A 37 -20.42 15.66 6.35
CA LEU A 37 -21.02 14.33 6.12
C LEU A 37 -20.93 13.42 7.35
N LYS A 38 -19.82 13.48 8.12
CA LYS A 38 -19.65 12.73 9.37
C LYS A 38 -20.87 12.86 10.29
N GLU A 39 -21.29 14.09 10.55
CA GLU A 39 -22.39 14.40 11.47
C GLU A 39 -23.75 13.88 10.96
N GLN A 40 -23.90 13.74 9.65
CA GLN A 40 -25.07 13.11 9.04
C GLN A 40 -25.02 11.59 9.13
N LEU A 41 -23.86 10.98 8.84
CA LEU A 41 -23.70 9.53 8.90
C LEU A 41 -23.95 8.98 10.31
N GLU A 42 -23.50 9.68 11.34
CA GLU A 42 -23.71 9.31 12.75
C GLU A 42 -25.19 9.27 13.15
N LYS A 43 -26.08 9.88 12.37
CA LYS A 43 -27.53 9.87 12.60
C LYS A 43 -28.27 8.76 11.83
N LEU A 44 -27.58 8.11 10.88
CA LEU A 44 -28.19 7.04 10.10
C LEU A 44 -28.25 5.75 10.92
N PRO A 45 -29.39 5.05 10.95
CA PRO A 45 -29.53 3.83 11.74
C PRO A 45 -28.53 2.74 11.26
N GLY A 46 -27.76 2.20 12.22
CA GLY A 46 -26.77 1.15 11.98
C GLY A 46 -25.48 1.62 11.30
N VAL A 47 -25.25 2.93 11.20
CA VAL A 47 -24.00 3.51 10.69
C VAL A 47 -23.20 4.07 11.87
N GLU A 48 -21.93 3.72 11.93
CA GLU A 48 -20.97 4.19 12.94
C GLU A 48 -19.77 4.83 12.24
N VAL A 49 -19.28 5.95 12.77
CA VAL A 49 -18.08 6.63 12.27
C VAL A 49 -17.06 6.73 13.40
N ASP A 50 -15.89 6.13 13.21
CA ASP A 50 -14.83 6.16 14.20
C ASP A 50 -14.06 7.51 14.21
N LYS A 51 -13.19 7.69 15.22
CA LYS A 51 -12.38 8.93 15.37
C LYS A 51 -11.42 9.17 14.20
N ASN A 52 -11.08 8.14 13.44
CA ASN A 52 -10.19 8.20 12.29
C ASN A 52 -10.94 8.34 10.95
N GLY A 53 -12.27 8.57 10.98
CA GLY A 53 -13.10 8.67 9.79
C GLY A 53 -13.38 7.33 9.11
N GLY A 54 -13.13 6.21 9.78
CA GLY A 54 -13.57 4.89 9.34
C GLY A 54 -15.07 4.74 9.51
N VAL A 55 -15.75 4.13 8.55
CA VAL A 55 -17.20 3.94 8.58
C VAL A 55 -17.52 2.45 8.67
N THR A 56 -18.43 2.11 9.56
CA THR A 56 -18.99 0.76 9.74
C THR A 56 -20.49 0.82 9.54
N VAL A 57 -21.06 -0.12 8.79
CA VAL A 57 -22.50 -0.21 8.57
C VAL A 57 -22.97 -1.61 8.98
N GLN A 58 -23.90 -1.70 9.94
CA GLN A 58 -24.40 -2.97 10.48
C GLN A 58 -23.27 -3.93 10.91
N GLY A 59 -22.21 -3.40 11.53
CA GLY A 59 -21.04 -4.17 11.97
C GLY A 59 -20.02 -4.51 10.87
N LYS A 60 -20.30 -4.22 9.59
CA LYS A 60 -19.35 -4.41 8.48
C LYS A 60 -18.62 -3.12 8.15
N LYS A 61 -17.30 -3.19 8.00
CA LYS A 61 -16.47 -2.03 7.64
C LYS A 61 -16.63 -1.66 6.17
N VAL A 62 -16.84 -0.37 5.89
CA VAL A 62 -16.83 0.17 4.53
C VAL A 62 -15.40 0.13 3.97
N THR A 63 -15.23 -0.60 2.87
CA THR A 63 -13.93 -0.79 2.19
C THR A 63 -13.75 0.17 1.02
N LYS A 64 -14.85 0.65 0.42
CA LYS A 64 -14.86 1.57 -0.72
C LYS A 64 -15.78 2.76 -0.47
N PHE A 65 -15.23 3.96 -0.68
CA PHE A 65 -15.99 5.20 -0.56
C PHE A 65 -16.13 5.88 -1.92
N LEU A 66 -17.36 6.09 -2.33
CA LEU A 66 -17.71 6.63 -3.64
C LEU A 66 -18.54 7.90 -3.50
N VAL A 67 -18.40 8.82 -4.45
CA VAL A 67 -19.29 9.96 -4.64
C VAL A 67 -19.76 9.93 -6.09
N GLU A 68 -21.06 9.97 -6.31
CA GLU A 68 -21.68 9.84 -7.63
C GLU A 68 -21.18 8.58 -8.39
N ASN A 69 -21.07 7.43 -7.68
CA ASN A 69 -20.59 6.13 -8.16
C ASN A 69 -19.10 6.09 -8.57
N LYS A 70 -18.30 7.04 -8.14
CA LYS A 70 -16.89 7.12 -8.48
C LYS A 70 -16.02 7.25 -7.24
N SER A 71 -14.86 6.65 -7.23
CA SER A 71 -13.93 6.75 -6.11
C SER A 71 -13.64 8.20 -5.76
N PHE A 72 -13.81 8.54 -4.50
CA PHE A 72 -13.51 9.86 -3.97
C PHE A 72 -12.10 9.86 -3.39
N PHE A 73 -11.18 10.59 -4.02
CA PHE A 73 -9.78 10.70 -3.60
C PHE A 73 -9.14 9.36 -3.16
N GLY A 74 -9.18 8.36 -4.05
CA GLY A 74 -8.61 7.04 -3.79
C GLY A 74 -9.52 6.06 -3.02
N GLY A 75 -10.77 6.43 -2.72
CA GLY A 75 -11.78 5.54 -2.12
C GLY A 75 -11.68 5.38 -0.60
N GLY A 76 -10.87 6.19 0.08
CA GLY A 76 -10.82 6.24 1.54
C GLY A 76 -12.00 7.02 2.15
N THR A 77 -12.51 6.56 3.32
CA THR A 77 -13.68 7.19 3.97
C THR A 77 -13.35 8.52 4.63
N LYS A 78 -12.16 8.67 5.23
CA LYS A 78 -11.79 9.83 6.07
C LYS A 78 -11.98 11.17 5.37
N LEU A 79 -11.36 11.36 4.20
CA LEU A 79 -11.47 12.62 3.47
C LEU A 79 -12.93 12.95 3.10
N GLY A 80 -13.71 11.95 2.72
CA GLY A 80 -15.12 12.14 2.40
C GLY A 80 -15.93 12.58 3.61
N VAL A 81 -15.85 11.83 4.71
CA VAL A 81 -16.68 12.08 5.91
C VAL A 81 -16.32 13.38 6.62
N GLU A 82 -15.05 13.77 6.58
CA GLU A 82 -14.57 14.99 7.27
C GLU A 82 -14.73 16.27 6.44
N ASN A 83 -14.91 16.15 5.11
CA ASN A 83 -14.84 17.32 4.24
C ASN A 83 -16.05 17.55 3.33
N ILE A 84 -16.83 16.51 3.00
CA ILE A 84 -18.04 16.72 2.19
C ILE A 84 -19.05 17.53 3.01
N PRO A 85 -19.54 18.68 2.47
CA PRO A 85 -20.54 19.49 3.14
C PRO A 85 -21.84 18.69 3.33
N ALA A 86 -22.41 18.75 4.53
CA ALA A 86 -23.65 18.03 4.84
C ALA A 86 -24.81 18.48 3.95
N ASP A 87 -24.89 19.78 3.67
CA ASP A 87 -25.94 20.37 2.83
C ASP A 87 -25.89 19.91 1.37
N ALA A 88 -24.75 19.36 0.92
CA ALA A 88 -24.59 18.83 -0.43
C ALA A 88 -25.15 17.42 -0.61
N VAL A 89 -25.36 16.67 0.47
CA VAL A 89 -25.77 15.26 0.41
C VAL A 89 -27.26 15.11 0.22
N ASP A 90 -27.67 14.25 -0.72
CA ASP A 90 -29.07 13.85 -0.94
C ASP A 90 -29.36 12.48 -0.37
N LYS A 91 -28.53 11.47 -0.73
CA LYS A 91 -28.70 10.08 -0.30
C LYS A 91 -27.37 9.42 0.02
N VAL A 92 -27.42 8.41 0.89
CA VAL A 92 -26.31 7.50 1.16
C VAL A 92 -26.73 6.11 0.73
N GLU A 93 -26.00 5.52 -0.20
CA GLU A 93 -26.22 4.16 -0.70
C GLU A 93 -25.12 3.25 -0.15
N VAL A 94 -25.48 2.15 0.48
CA VAL A 94 -24.56 1.12 0.97
C VAL A 94 -24.75 -0.12 0.12
N ILE A 95 -23.70 -0.53 -0.60
CA ILE A 95 -23.74 -1.60 -1.59
C ILE A 95 -22.93 -2.77 -1.07
N ASP A 96 -23.60 -3.89 -0.78
CA ASP A 96 -22.95 -5.13 -0.33
C ASP A 96 -22.41 -5.92 -1.52
N ASN A 97 -21.32 -6.66 -1.30
CA ASN A 97 -20.62 -7.43 -2.34
C ASN A 97 -20.30 -6.57 -3.59
N PHE A 98 -19.76 -5.38 -3.33
CA PHE A 98 -19.44 -4.43 -4.38
C PHE A 98 -18.39 -4.98 -5.35
N ASN A 99 -18.66 -4.87 -6.63
CA ASN A 99 -17.70 -5.17 -7.69
C ASN A 99 -17.71 -4.06 -8.72
N GLU A 100 -16.52 -3.50 -8.98
CA GLU A 100 -16.35 -2.43 -9.98
C GLU A 100 -16.72 -2.89 -11.40
N VAL A 101 -16.64 -4.21 -11.64
CA VAL A 101 -16.99 -4.85 -12.91
C VAL A 101 -18.30 -5.62 -12.74
N GLY A 102 -19.42 -4.97 -12.98
CA GLY A 102 -20.76 -5.49 -12.66
C GLY A 102 -21.06 -6.89 -13.23
N PHE A 103 -20.56 -7.23 -14.43
CA PHE A 103 -20.76 -8.56 -15.02
C PHE A 103 -19.89 -9.67 -14.38
N LEU A 104 -18.86 -9.32 -13.60
CA LEU A 104 -18.10 -10.28 -12.80
C LEU A 104 -18.76 -10.63 -11.47
N LYS A 105 -19.79 -9.91 -11.05
CA LYS A 105 -20.45 -10.13 -9.76
C LYS A 105 -20.91 -11.57 -9.52
N GLN A 106 -21.30 -12.29 -10.58
CA GLN A 106 -21.74 -13.69 -10.49
C GLN A 106 -20.59 -14.70 -10.32
N VAL A 107 -19.37 -14.32 -10.69
CA VAL A 107 -18.17 -15.19 -10.70
C VAL A 107 -17.09 -14.73 -9.73
N SER A 108 -17.18 -13.50 -9.23
CA SER A 108 -16.27 -12.92 -8.22
C SER A 108 -16.82 -13.21 -6.82
N ASP A 109 -15.94 -13.55 -5.92
CA ASP A 109 -16.23 -13.75 -4.49
C ASP A 109 -15.87 -12.46 -3.70
N SER A 110 -16.31 -11.27 -4.19
CA SER A 110 -16.06 -9.99 -3.51
C SER A 110 -16.87 -9.87 -2.23
N GLU A 111 -16.21 -9.55 -1.13
CA GLU A 111 -16.81 -9.26 0.18
C GLU A 111 -16.79 -7.73 0.47
N ASP A 112 -16.47 -6.89 -0.52
CA ASP A 112 -16.36 -5.44 -0.35
C ASP A 112 -17.70 -4.79 -0.08
N LEU A 113 -17.72 -3.90 0.93
CA LEU A 113 -18.83 -3.01 1.23
C LEU A 113 -18.51 -1.61 0.71
N ALA A 114 -19.28 -1.12 -0.25
CA ALA A 114 -19.12 0.24 -0.77
C ALA A 114 -20.17 1.19 -0.19
N MET A 115 -19.72 2.39 0.20
CA MET A 115 -20.60 3.51 0.53
C MET A 115 -20.54 4.54 -0.58
N ASN A 116 -21.68 4.85 -1.20
CA ASN A 116 -21.81 5.80 -2.29
C ASN A 116 -22.66 7.00 -1.86
N ILE A 117 -22.08 8.18 -1.92
CA ILE A 117 -22.74 9.44 -1.58
C ILE A 117 -23.36 10.02 -2.84
N LYS A 118 -24.66 10.23 -2.82
CA LYS A 118 -25.38 10.98 -3.85
C LYS A 118 -25.51 12.42 -3.42
N LEU A 119 -25.15 13.33 -4.32
CA LEU A 119 -25.20 14.76 -4.10
C LEU A 119 -26.49 15.35 -4.69
N LYS A 120 -26.98 16.42 -4.08
CA LYS A 120 -28.07 17.24 -4.65
C LYS A 120 -27.60 17.84 -5.98
N GLU A 121 -28.52 17.98 -6.95
CA GLU A 121 -28.19 18.44 -8.30
C GLU A 121 -27.53 19.82 -8.34
N ASP A 122 -27.96 20.73 -7.46
CA ASP A 122 -27.45 22.08 -7.31
C ASP A 122 -26.11 22.17 -6.53
N LYS A 123 -25.70 21.07 -5.87
CA LYS A 123 -24.53 20.99 -5.00
C LYS A 123 -23.43 20.05 -5.53
N LYS A 124 -23.47 19.67 -6.80
CA LYS A 124 -22.49 18.75 -7.40
C LYS A 124 -21.12 19.37 -7.67
N LYS A 125 -20.95 20.67 -7.49
CA LYS A 125 -19.66 21.38 -7.62
C LYS A 125 -19.40 22.16 -6.36
N PHE A 126 -18.25 21.91 -5.75
CA PHE A 126 -17.85 22.62 -4.54
C PHE A 126 -16.32 22.66 -4.38
N ILE A 127 -15.88 23.67 -3.64
CA ILE A 127 -14.50 23.82 -3.18
C ILE A 127 -14.55 23.80 -1.66
N PHE A 128 -13.62 23.10 -1.06
CA PHE A 128 -13.45 23.10 0.38
C PHE A 128 -11.97 22.96 0.73
N GLY A 129 -11.62 23.24 1.96
CA GLY A 129 -10.25 23.11 2.42
C GLY A 129 -9.97 23.98 3.62
N ASP A 130 -8.74 23.93 4.05
CA ASP A 130 -8.20 24.71 5.14
C ASP A 130 -6.78 25.16 4.84
N VAL A 131 -6.40 26.26 5.46
CA VAL A 131 -5.05 26.83 5.38
C VAL A 131 -4.67 27.30 6.77
N ASP A 132 -3.56 26.76 7.29
CA ASP A 132 -2.97 27.17 8.55
C ASP A 132 -1.57 27.75 8.30
N ALA A 133 -1.22 28.83 8.98
CA ALA A 133 0.12 29.37 8.97
C ALA A 133 0.50 29.87 10.37
N GLY A 134 1.70 29.59 10.77
CA GLY A 134 2.24 30.00 12.07
C GLY A 134 3.75 30.19 12.01
N ALA A 135 4.23 31.15 12.78
CA ALA A 135 5.65 31.37 12.98
C ALA A 135 5.91 31.86 14.42
N GLU A 136 6.98 31.38 15.01
CA GLU A 136 7.43 31.77 16.34
C GLU A 136 8.94 31.86 16.36
N VAL A 137 9.47 32.79 17.15
CA VAL A 137 10.90 32.89 17.46
C VAL A 137 11.06 32.73 18.97
N ALA A 138 11.77 31.69 19.38
CA ALA A 138 12.08 31.42 20.76
C ALA A 138 13.60 31.25 20.91
N ASP A 139 14.21 32.08 21.70
CA ASP A 139 15.66 32.19 21.85
C ASP A 139 16.34 32.39 20.46
N ASP A 140 17.29 31.55 20.09
CA ASP A 140 17.96 31.60 18.78
C ASP A 140 17.29 30.71 17.71
N ASN A 141 16.12 30.12 18.01
CA ASN A 141 15.42 29.18 17.13
C ASN A 141 14.14 29.79 16.55
N GLY A 142 13.97 29.65 15.25
CA GLY A 142 12.72 29.98 14.56
C GLY A 142 11.86 28.72 14.33
N PHE A 143 10.60 28.79 14.72
CA PHE A 143 9.61 27.73 14.47
C PHE A 143 8.62 28.21 13.42
N TYR A 144 8.20 27.28 12.54
CA TYR A 144 7.22 27.61 11.51
C TYR A 144 6.29 26.44 11.21
N LEU A 145 5.09 26.79 10.80
CA LEU A 145 4.07 25.89 10.30
C LEU A 145 3.40 26.54 9.09
N GLY A 146 3.33 25.82 7.99
CA GLY A 146 2.47 26.11 6.84
C GLY A 146 1.73 24.85 6.44
N HIS A 147 0.41 24.93 6.40
CA HIS A 147 -0.46 23.85 5.93
C HIS A 147 -1.48 24.41 4.95
N ALA A 148 -1.73 23.69 3.86
CA ALA A 148 -2.81 23.96 2.93
C ALA A 148 -3.41 22.65 2.44
N ALA A 149 -4.71 22.49 2.62
CA ALA A 149 -5.46 21.36 2.06
C ALA A 149 -6.62 21.93 1.24
N LEU A 150 -6.51 21.86 -0.08
CA LEU A 150 -7.44 22.45 -1.03
C LEU A 150 -8.05 21.38 -1.92
N PHE A 151 -9.36 21.36 -2.03
CA PHE A 151 -10.12 20.36 -2.76
C PHE A 151 -11.13 21.01 -3.68
N TYR A 152 -11.11 20.63 -4.94
CA TYR A 152 -12.13 20.94 -5.92
C TYR A 152 -12.82 19.67 -6.38
N TYR A 153 -14.12 19.62 -6.24
CA TYR A 153 -14.98 18.54 -6.71
C TYR A 153 -15.96 19.02 -7.77
N ALA A 154 -16.02 18.29 -8.87
CA ALA A 154 -17.08 18.35 -9.87
C ALA A 154 -17.33 16.94 -10.41
N PRO A 155 -18.51 16.62 -11.00
CA PRO A 155 -18.86 15.27 -11.44
C PRO A 155 -17.84 14.62 -12.39
N LYS A 156 -17.19 15.43 -13.22
CA LYS A 156 -16.19 14.98 -14.21
C LYS A 156 -14.76 15.27 -13.82
N THR A 157 -14.53 16.12 -12.83
CA THR A 157 -13.19 16.62 -12.49
C THR A 157 -13.06 16.73 -10.98
N ASN A 158 -12.08 16.05 -10.42
CA ASN A 158 -11.67 16.23 -9.03
C ASN A 158 -10.20 16.60 -9.01
N VAL A 159 -9.86 17.61 -8.23
CA VAL A 159 -8.46 18.00 -7.99
C VAL A 159 -8.30 18.25 -6.51
N SER A 160 -7.24 17.75 -5.91
CA SER A 160 -6.86 18.10 -4.55
C SER A 160 -5.38 18.38 -4.46
N PHE A 161 -5.06 19.33 -3.63
CA PHE A 161 -3.70 19.67 -3.24
C PHE A 161 -3.60 19.67 -1.72
N ILE A 162 -2.57 19.00 -1.18
CA ILE A 162 -2.22 19.07 0.23
C ILE A 162 -0.74 19.43 0.29
N GLY A 163 -0.41 20.47 1.02
CA GLY A 163 0.95 20.93 1.24
C GLY A 163 1.21 21.16 2.73
N ASP A 164 2.36 20.75 3.19
CA ASP A 164 2.83 20.95 4.55
C ASP A 164 4.29 21.34 4.59
N LEU A 165 4.58 22.31 5.42
CA LEU A 165 5.91 22.79 5.71
C LEU A 165 5.99 23.11 7.19
N ASN A 166 6.80 22.35 7.95
CA ASN A 166 6.95 22.66 9.37
C ASN A 166 8.27 22.15 9.94
N ASN A 167 8.69 22.75 11.06
CA ASN A 167 9.79 22.27 11.92
C ASN A 167 9.37 22.03 13.38
N ILE A 168 8.08 21.87 13.63
CA ILE A 168 7.50 21.64 14.97
C ILE A 168 7.11 20.17 15.19
N GLY A 169 7.52 19.26 14.32
CA GLY A 169 7.19 17.84 14.40
C GLY A 169 5.74 17.47 14.11
N LYS A 170 4.92 18.42 13.59
CA LYS A 170 3.53 18.14 13.21
C LYS A 170 3.52 17.21 11.99
N ARG A 171 2.92 16.03 12.13
CA ARG A 171 2.71 15.09 11.03
C ARG A 171 1.37 15.35 10.38
N THR A 172 1.38 15.63 9.11
CA THR A 172 0.15 15.91 8.34
C THR A 172 -0.44 14.66 7.74
N PHE A 173 0.39 13.69 7.45
CA PHE A 173 0.02 12.45 6.77
C PHE A 173 0.33 11.26 7.67
N SER A 174 -0.72 10.48 8.01
CA SER A 174 -0.53 9.22 8.69
C SER A 174 -0.12 8.13 7.69
N PHE A 175 0.56 7.09 8.17
CA PHE A 175 0.85 5.89 7.40
C PHE A 175 -0.42 5.31 6.72
N GLN A 176 -1.57 5.40 7.39
CA GLN A 176 -2.85 4.96 6.82
C GLN A 176 -3.28 5.81 5.62
N ASP A 177 -2.99 7.10 5.62
CA ASP A 177 -3.31 7.98 4.49
C ASP A 177 -2.40 7.67 3.29
N MET A 178 -1.12 7.41 3.53
CA MET A 178 -0.19 6.93 2.50
C MET A 178 -0.61 5.57 1.91
N MET A 179 -1.07 4.63 2.75
CA MET A 179 -1.59 3.34 2.31
C MET A 179 -2.83 3.49 1.41
N ARG A 180 -3.68 4.46 1.68
CA ARG A 180 -4.88 4.76 0.89
C ARG A 180 -4.55 5.36 -0.47
N PHE A 181 -3.48 6.17 -0.57
CA PHE A 181 -3.00 6.70 -1.85
C PHE A 181 -2.39 5.61 -2.76
N GLN A 182 -1.86 4.53 -2.21
CA GLN A 182 -1.26 3.43 -2.98
C GLN A 182 -2.26 2.49 -3.68
N GLY A 183 -3.54 2.73 -3.55
CA GLY A 183 -4.54 2.15 -4.43
C GLY A 183 -5.28 0.95 -3.92
N GLY A 184 -6.49 1.19 -3.51
CA GLY A 184 -7.47 0.17 -3.17
C GLY A 184 -7.97 -0.73 -4.31
N ALA A 185 -7.56 -0.52 -5.56
CA ALA A 185 -8.05 -1.31 -6.70
C ALA A 185 -7.25 -2.60 -6.98
N SER A 186 -5.96 -2.65 -6.59
CA SER A 186 -5.11 -3.82 -6.86
C SER A 186 -5.30 -5.00 -5.90
N SER A 187 -6.14 -4.86 -4.88
CA SER A 187 -6.39 -5.94 -3.91
C SER A 187 -7.31 -7.06 -4.42
N PHE A 188 -7.90 -6.89 -5.60
CA PHE A 188 -8.93 -7.80 -6.11
C PHE A 188 -8.41 -9.18 -6.52
N ILE A 189 -7.15 -9.33 -6.92
CA ILE A 189 -6.68 -10.58 -7.53
C ILE A 189 -5.32 -11.07 -6.99
N SER A 190 -4.44 -10.20 -6.56
CA SER A 190 -3.12 -10.59 -6.06
C SER A 190 -3.00 -10.33 -4.56
N GLY A 191 -3.17 -11.33 -3.73
CA GLY A 191 -2.98 -11.26 -2.27
C GLY A 191 -1.53 -10.94 -1.82
N ARG A 192 -0.76 -10.19 -2.61
CA ARG A 192 0.63 -9.82 -2.32
C ARG A 192 0.70 -8.39 -1.79
N LYS A 193 0.89 -8.29 -0.48
CA LYS A 193 1.29 -7.07 0.22
C LYS A 193 2.81 -6.96 0.18
N GLN A 194 3.35 -5.93 -0.48
CA GLN A 194 4.71 -5.46 -0.22
C GLN A 194 4.66 -4.00 0.22
N LEU A 195 5.06 -3.74 1.44
CA LEU A 195 4.89 -2.46 2.16
C LEU A 195 6.15 -2.08 2.96
N THR A 196 7.34 -2.48 2.53
CA THR A 196 8.53 -2.38 3.38
C THR A 196 9.19 -1.01 3.42
N ASP A 197 9.05 -0.15 2.40
CA ASP A 197 9.85 1.08 2.32
C ASP A 197 9.22 2.33 2.93
N LEU A 198 7.95 2.27 3.33
CA LEU A 198 7.22 3.42 3.88
C LEU A 198 7.28 3.54 5.40
N TYR A 199 7.79 2.53 6.09
CA TYR A 199 7.91 2.53 7.55
C TYR A 199 8.85 3.61 8.09
N SER A 200 9.89 4.00 7.34
CA SER A 200 10.83 5.04 7.75
C SER A 200 10.18 6.43 7.92
N PHE A 201 9.08 6.67 7.22
CA PHE A 201 8.34 7.94 7.29
C PHE A 201 7.28 7.98 8.41
N ALA A 202 6.98 6.85 9.04
CA ALA A 202 5.89 6.70 10.01
C ALA A 202 6.35 6.38 11.44
N SER A 203 7.66 6.23 11.70
CA SER A 203 8.14 5.87 13.04
C SER A 203 7.89 7.01 14.03
N ASP A 204 7.25 6.69 15.17
CA ASP A 204 7.24 7.56 16.33
C ASP A 204 8.60 7.43 17.02
N ASN A 205 9.44 8.46 16.85
CA ASN A 205 10.74 8.50 17.47
C ASN A 205 10.67 9.45 18.66
N THR A 206 10.82 8.92 19.87
CA THR A 206 10.77 9.68 21.11
C THR A 206 12.03 10.51 21.35
N ASP A 207 13.13 10.19 20.65
CA ASP A 207 14.45 10.78 20.84
C ASP A 207 14.73 11.94 19.88
N VAL A 208 13.70 12.44 19.19
CA VAL A 208 13.82 13.52 18.20
C VAL A 208 14.03 14.86 18.90
N ILE A 209 15.13 15.53 18.55
CA ILE A 209 15.48 16.88 19.02
C ILE A 209 15.22 17.95 17.96
N GLU A 210 15.25 17.58 16.67
CA GLU A 210 14.94 18.46 15.56
C GLU A 210 14.21 17.68 14.46
N ASN A 211 13.15 18.28 13.92
CA ASN A 211 12.42 17.74 12.79
C ASN A 211 12.11 18.87 11.79
N LYS A 212 12.37 18.65 10.50
CA LYS A 212 11.96 19.55 9.42
C LYS A 212 11.24 18.73 8.38
N SER A 213 9.98 19.04 8.13
CA SER A 213 9.12 18.32 7.19
C SER A 213 8.66 19.23 6.07
N GLN A 214 8.76 18.74 4.84
CA GLN A 214 8.17 19.31 3.63
C GLN A 214 7.38 18.21 2.95
N PHE A 215 6.12 18.45 2.71
CA PHE A 215 5.23 17.50 2.07
C PHE A 215 4.36 18.19 1.05
N SER A 216 4.13 17.58 -0.10
CA SER A 216 3.10 17.99 -1.03
C SER A 216 2.50 16.77 -1.72
N ALA A 217 1.18 16.80 -1.88
CA ALA A 217 0.44 15.79 -2.62
C ALA A 217 -0.54 16.49 -3.55
N LEU A 218 -0.56 16.04 -4.80
CA LEU A 218 -1.53 16.44 -5.82
C LEU A 218 -2.29 15.19 -6.23
N ASN A 219 -3.62 15.25 -6.22
CA ASN A 219 -4.46 14.19 -6.76
C ASN A 219 -5.38 14.81 -7.81
N PHE A 220 -5.62 14.08 -8.89
CA PHE A 220 -6.56 14.48 -9.91
C PHE A 220 -7.36 13.30 -10.44
N ARG A 221 -8.58 13.57 -10.86
CA ARG A 221 -9.42 12.68 -11.63
C ARG A 221 -10.13 13.49 -12.72
N GLN A 222 -10.12 12.98 -13.94
CA GLN A 222 -10.79 13.58 -15.07
C GLN A 222 -11.53 12.51 -15.89
N GLU A 223 -12.83 12.67 -16.02
CA GLU A 223 -13.61 11.95 -17.02
C GLU A 223 -13.37 12.59 -18.38
N ILE A 224 -12.56 11.94 -19.23
CA ILE A 224 -12.26 12.42 -20.58
C ILE A 224 -13.52 12.31 -21.45
N ASN A 225 -14.22 11.19 -21.34
CA ASN A 225 -15.50 10.94 -21.98
C ASN A 225 -16.25 9.83 -21.21
N SER A 226 -17.45 9.47 -21.65
CA SER A 226 -18.28 8.43 -20.99
C SER A 226 -17.64 7.03 -20.94
N LYS A 227 -16.54 6.80 -21.64
CA LYS A 227 -15.86 5.51 -21.71
C LYS A 227 -14.48 5.51 -21.04
N LEU A 228 -13.87 6.68 -20.85
CA LEU A 228 -12.50 6.81 -20.35
C LEU A 228 -12.45 7.78 -19.16
N ASP A 229 -12.03 7.22 -18.04
CA ASP A 229 -11.74 7.93 -16.81
C ASP A 229 -10.24 7.84 -16.51
N VAL A 230 -9.62 8.97 -16.23
CA VAL A 230 -8.19 9.06 -15.89
C VAL A 230 -8.08 9.65 -14.50
N GLU A 231 -7.37 8.99 -13.63
CA GLU A 231 -7.05 9.48 -12.29
C GLU A 231 -5.57 9.27 -11.99
N GLY A 232 -5.03 10.07 -11.09
CA GLY A 232 -3.66 9.94 -10.70
C GLY A 232 -3.31 10.82 -9.52
N PHE A 233 -2.12 10.58 -8.99
CA PHE A 233 -1.56 11.42 -7.93
C PHE A 233 -0.05 11.54 -8.06
N ALA A 234 0.48 12.60 -7.48
CA ALA A 234 1.90 12.80 -7.23
C ALA A 234 2.10 13.18 -5.77
N ILE A 235 3.07 12.58 -5.12
CA ILE A 235 3.46 12.87 -3.74
C ILE A 235 4.95 13.18 -3.73
N PHE A 236 5.31 14.23 -3.03
CA PHE A 236 6.68 14.57 -2.68
C PHE A 236 6.78 14.75 -1.18
N SER A 237 7.81 14.15 -0.57
CA SER A 237 8.11 14.32 0.85
C SER A 237 9.62 14.48 1.03
N LYS A 238 10.01 15.44 1.83
CA LYS A 238 11.38 15.61 2.32
C LYS A 238 11.33 15.76 3.84
N LEU A 239 12.05 14.89 4.53
CA LEU A 239 12.11 14.84 5.97
C LEU A 239 13.57 14.93 6.42
N PHE A 240 13.84 15.82 7.36
CA PHE A 240 15.05 15.84 8.15
C PHE A 240 14.70 15.59 9.61
N THR A 241 15.42 14.70 10.26
CA THR A 241 15.24 14.39 11.68
C THR A 241 16.61 14.28 12.33
N SER A 242 16.81 14.97 13.44
CA SER A 242 17.96 14.80 14.33
C SER A 242 17.51 14.17 15.63
N THR A 243 18.27 13.20 16.11
CA THR A 243 17.99 12.42 17.31
C THR A 243 19.15 12.49 18.28
N LEU A 244 18.85 12.46 19.57
CA LEU A 244 19.82 12.33 20.64
C LEU A 244 19.34 11.28 21.64
N THR A 245 20.15 10.24 21.83
CA THR A 245 19.89 9.20 22.81
C THR A 245 21.05 9.13 23.78
N GLU A 246 20.78 9.29 25.05
CA GLU A 246 21.74 9.11 26.15
C GLU A 246 21.35 7.86 26.91
N SER A 247 22.31 6.97 27.15
CA SER A 247 22.07 5.75 27.91
C SER A 247 23.24 5.43 28.83
N SER A 248 22.94 4.93 30.02
CA SER A 248 23.91 4.39 30.99
C SER A 248 23.65 2.89 31.13
N ILE A 249 24.67 2.09 30.92
CA ILE A 249 24.61 0.64 31.01
C ILE A 249 25.51 0.19 32.17
N GLU A 250 24.94 -0.51 33.11
CA GLU A 250 25.68 -1.11 34.23
C GLU A 250 25.87 -2.61 33.98
N TYR A 251 27.14 -3.02 33.85
CA TYR A 251 27.50 -4.42 33.69
C TYR A 251 27.72 -5.04 35.07
N LEU A 252 26.78 -5.87 35.51
CA LEU A 252 26.85 -6.58 36.79
C LEU A 252 27.77 -7.78 36.65
N GLN A 253 29.05 -7.60 37.02
CA GLN A 253 30.01 -8.71 37.17
C GLN A 253 30.13 -9.06 38.63
N ASN A 254 30.53 -10.32 38.92
CA ASN A 254 30.50 -10.89 40.29
C ASN A 254 31.29 -10.13 41.40
N THR A 255 32.13 -9.15 41.04
CA THR A 255 32.98 -8.44 42.01
C THR A 255 33.05 -6.93 41.84
N THR A 256 32.79 -6.37 40.68
CA THR A 256 32.83 -4.92 40.41
C THR A 256 31.81 -4.55 39.34
N ALA A 257 30.94 -3.59 39.62
CA ALA A 257 30.06 -3.03 38.60
C ALA A 257 30.88 -2.09 37.71
N THR A 258 30.80 -2.33 36.40
CA THR A 258 31.39 -1.46 35.36
C THR A 258 30.27 -0.68 34.69
N SER A 259 30.41 0.64 34.61
CA SER A 259 29.41 1.51 33.98
C SER A 259 29.91 2.02 32.64
N GLU A 260 29.03 1.94 31.62
CA GLU A 260 29.26 2.50 30.29
C GLU A 260 28.24 3.63 30.05
N GLU A 261 28.72 4.80 29.71
CA GLU A 261 27.91 5.93 29.28
C GLU A 261 27.97 6.02 27.75
N ARG A 262 26.81 6.07 27.10
CA ARG A 262 26.67 6.18 25.64
C ARG A 262 25.86 7.40 25.26
N ILE A 263 26.39 8.17 24.32
CA ILE A 263 25.70 9.28 23.67
C ILE A 263 25.66 8.98 22.17
N ASN A 264 24.46 8.78 21.66
CA ASN A 264 24.22 8.56 20.24
C ASN A 264 23.51 9.76 19.62
N LYS A 265 24.14 10.40 18.63
CA LYS A 265 23.58 11.47 17.81
C LYS A 265 23.30 10.93 16.43
N GLY A 266 22.04 11.03 15.99
CA GLY A 266 21.61 10.61 14.68
C GLY A 266 21.09 11.77 13.85
N GLU A 267 21.39 11.79 12.55
CA GLU A 267 20.75 12.63 11.56
C GLU A 267 20.20 11.75 10.45
N ASN A 268 18.95 11.99 10.05
CA ASN A 268 18.32 11.29 8.94
C ASN A 268 17.72 12.30 7.95
N LYS A 269 18.09 12.16 6.67
CA LYS A 269 17.58 12.95 5.55
C LYS A 269 16.90 12.01 4.59
N SER A 270 15.59 12.12 4.46
CA SER A 270 14.80 11.27 3.57
C SER A 270 14.08 12.10 2.52
N ILE A 271 14.13 11.65 1.27
CA ILE A 271 13.39 12.21 0.14
C ILE A 271 12.58 11.09 -0.49
N LEU A 272 11.29 11.35 -0.74
CA LEU A 272 10.37 10.41 -1.40
C LEU A 272 9.59 11.13 -2.48
N GLY A 273 9.59 10.57 -3.67
CA GLY A 273 8.71 10.95 -4.78
C GLY A 273 7.87 9.75 -5.23
N ILE A 274 6.55 9.92 -5.32
CA ILE A 274 5.63 8.89 -5.84
C ILE A 274 4.76 9.54 -6.91
N GLY A 275 4.66 8.89 -8.07
CA GLY A 275 3.69 9.22 -9.13
C GLY A 275 2.83 8.01 -9.46
N ASN A 276 1.54 8.23 -9.65
CA ASN A 276 0.59 7.18 -10.01
C ASN A 276 -0.37 7.67 -11.07
N VAL A 277 -0.68 6.82 -12.05
CA VAL A 277 -1.70 7.06 -13.07
C VAL A 277 -2.57 5.81 -13.19
N LYS A 278 -3.88 6.00 -13.14
CA LYS A 278 -4.88 4.96 -13.36
C LYS A 278 -5.77 5.33 -14.54
N LEU A 279 -6.06 4.33 -15.36
CA LEU A 279 -6.95 4.44 -16.50
C LEU A 279 -8.07 3.43 -16.35
N ASN A 280 -9.32 3.89 -16.42
CA ASN A 280 -10.51 3.05 -16.45
C ASN A 280 -11.17 3.23 -17.81
N TYR A 281 -11.09 2.22 -18.67
CA TYR A 281 -11.65 2.27 -20.00
C TYR A 281 -12.76 1.23 -20.17
N THR A 282 -13.96 1.69 -20.47
CA THR A 282 -15.17 0.87 -20.65
C THR A 282 -15.72 1.11 -22.05
N PRO A 283 -15.18 0.42 -23.09
CA PRO A 283 -15.61 0.62 -24.47
C PRO A 283 -17.09 0.32 -24.70
N ASN A 284 -17.63 -0.67 -23.96
CA ASN A 284 -19.02 -1.08 -23.98
C ASN A 284 -19.41 -1.75 -22.65
N THR A 285 -20.68 -2.14 -22.49
CA THR A 285 -21.22 -2.75 -21.26
C THR A 285 -20.67 -4.15 -20.94
N LYS A 286 -19.98 -4.79 -21.88
CA LYS A 286 -19.45 -6.16 -21.77
C LYS A 286 -17.92 -6.21 -21.68
N GLU A 287 -17.25 -5.08 -21.71
CA GLU A 287 -15.79 -5.02 -21.75
C GLU A 287 -15.26 -3.87 -20.87
N LYS A 288 -14.24 -4.15 -20.07
CA LYS A 288 -13.62 -3.18 -19.20
C LYS A 288 -12.12 -3.43 -19.09
N TRP A 289 -11.37 -2.34 -19.06
CA TRP A 289 -9.92 -2.29 -18.91
C TRP A 289 -9.57 -1.41 -17.73
N PHE A 290 -8.64 -1.89 -16.92
CA PHE A 290 -8.00 -1.14 -15.86
C PHE A 290 -6.51 -1.14 -16.10
N TYR A 291 -5.91 0.02 -16.00
CA TYR A 291 -4.47 0.16 -15.94
C TYR A 291 -4.10 0.99 -14.72
N ASN A 292 -3.06 0.58 -14.01
CA ASN A 292 -2.48 1.32 -12.90
C ASN A 292 -0.96 1.28 -13.04
N GLY A 293 -0.34 2.44 -13.27
CA GLY A 293 1.10 2.62 -13.30
C GLY A 293 1.56 3.44 -12.11
N GLN A 294 2.57 2.97 -11.39
CA GLN A 294 3.20 3.66 -10.28
C GLN A 294 4.71 3.73 -10.46
N PHE A 295 5.25 4.90 -10.24
CA PHE A 295 6.67 5.18 -10.12
C PHE A 295 6.95 5.69 -8.72
N GLN A 296 8.01 5.19 -8.10
CA GLN A 296 8.50 5.66 -6.81
C GLN A 296 10.01 5.82 -6.87
N SER A 297 10.50 6.90 -6.31
CA SER A 297 11.93 7.13 -6.08
C SER A 297 12.13 7.60 -4.66
N SER A 298 13.08 7.02 -3.95
CA SER A 298 13.45 7.46 -2.61
C SER A 298 14.96 7.50 -2.45
N ALA A 299 15.43 8.47 -1.68
CA ALA A 299 16.79 8.60 -1.20
C ALA A 299 16.76 8.80 0.31
N ASN A 300 17.59 8.06 1.02
CA ASN A 300 17.70 8.14 2.47
C ASN A 300 19.17 8.16 2.87
N ASP A 301 19.59 9.24 3.55
CA ASP A 301 20.93 9.39 4.11
C ASP A 301 20.80 9.48 5.63
N MET A 302 21.45 8.57 6.33
CA MET A 302 21.48 8.52 7.79
C MET A 302 22.93 8.52 8.28
N THR A 303 23.22 9.43 9.17
CA THR A 303 24.47 9.48 9.93
C THR A 303 24.17 9.20 11.40
N SER A 304 24.92 8.35 12.04
CA SER A 304 24.84 8.11 13.50
C SER A 304 26.26 8.12 14.08
N VAL A 305 26.46 8.92 15.13
CA VAL A 305 27.71 9.01 15.87
C VAL A 305 27.47 8.55 17.30
N LEU A 306 27.99 7.37 17.61
CA LEU A 306 27.96 6.78 18.96
C LEU A 306 29.28 7.08 19.65
N ASN A 307 29.24 7.87 20.71
CA ASN A 307 30.34 8.04 21.66
C ASN A 307 30.06 7.18 22.89
N SER A 308 30.95 6.26 23.19
CA SER A 308 30.89 5.41 24.37
C SER A 308 32.07 5.70 25.31
N ARG A 309 31.79 5.73 26.62
CA ARG A 309 32.78 5.85 27.66
C ARG A 309 32.66 4.70 28.63
N LEU A 310 33.60 3.77 28.59
CA LEU A 310 33.70 2.60 29.45
C LEU A 310 34.97 2.69 30.30
N ASP A 311 34.88 2.68 31.62
CA ASP A 311 36.03 2.74 32.55
C ASP A 311 37.04 3.86 32.20
N GLY A 312 36.55 5.02 31.76
CA GLY A 312 37.37 6.16 31.40
C GLY A 312 37.96 6.12 29.98
N GLN A 313 37.87 5.01 29.28
CA GLN A 313 38.21 4.92 27.84
C GLN A 313 37.03 5.42 27.00
N GLN A 314 37.33 6.32 26.09
CA GLN A 314 36.36 6.85 25.16
C GLN A 314 36.59 6.21 23.77
N THR A 315 35.51 5.71 23.18
CA THR A 315 35.49 5.22 21.79
C THR A 315 34.44 5.97 20.99
N SER A 316 34.71 6.20 19.72
CA SER A 316 33.76 6.81 18.81
C SER A 316 33.51 5.87 17.63
N PHE A 317 32.24 5.69 17.30
CA PHE A 317 31.80 4.85 16.20
C PHE A 317 30.78 5.62 15.35
N GLU A 318 31.16 5.94 14.13
CA GLU A 318 30.29 6.63 13.19
C GLU A 318 29.80 5.68 12.13
N THR A 319 28.51 5.73 11.82
CA THR A 319 27.89 4.99 10.72
C THR A 319 27.25 5.95 9.73
N LEU A 320 27.58 5.76 8.46
CA LEU A 320 26.99 6.47 7.33
C LEU A 320 26.23 5.47 6.49
N ASN A 321 24.91 5.62 6.44
CA ASN A 321 24.05 4.75 5.65
C ASN A 321 23.37 5.60 4.58
N SER A 322 23.56 5.24 3.32
CA SER A 322 22.88 5.87 2.18
C SER A 322 22.14 4.80 1.39
N ALA A 323 20.91 5.08 1.00
CA ALA A 323 20.10 4.14 0.22
C ALA A 323 19.29 4.88 -0.83
N ASP A 324 19.57 4.61 -2.09
CA ASP A 324 18.74 5.02 -3.22
C ASP A 324 17.86 3.86 -3.67
N ASN A 325 16.59 4.15 -3.91
CA ASN A 325 15.65 3.18 -4.43
C ASN A 325 14.80 3.76 -5.56
N VAL A 326 14.63 3.00 -6.63
CA VAL A 326 13.71 3.29 -7.73
C VAL A 326 12.81 2.08 -7.95
N GLN A 327 11.50 2.30 -7.89
CA GLN A 327 10.49 1.25 -8.07
C GLN A 327 9.49 1.64 -9.14
N ILE A 328 9.17 0.71 -10.03
CA ILE A 328 8.12 0.82 -11.04
C ILE A 328 7.18 -0.37 -10.85
N LYS A 329 5.88 -0.10 -10.75
CA LYS A 329 4.84 -1.12 -10.71
C LYS A 329 3.80 -0.82 -11.77
N GLN A 330 3.41 -1.83 -12.53
CA GLN A 330 2.36 -1.72 -13.53
C GLN A 330 1.37 -2.88 -13.35
N PHE A 331 0.12 -2.54 -13.44
CA PHE A 331 -0.99 -3.46 -13.35
C PHE A 331 -1.92 -3.22 -14.52
N LEU A 332 -2.23 -4.26 -15.28
CA LEU A 332 -3.21 -4.26 -16.35
C LEU A 332 -4.23 -5.35 -16.08
N GLU A 333 -5.49 -4.99 -16.12
CA GLU A 333 -6.59 -5.93 -15.97
C GLU A 333 -7.59 -5.69 -17.10
N TRP A 334 -7.97 -6.76 -17.79
CA TRP A 334 -8.96 -6.76 -18.86
C TRP A 334 -10.02 -7.80 -18.60
N HIS A 335 -11.27 -7.38 -18.72
CA HIS A 335 -12.43 -8.25 -18.59
C HIS A 335 -13.31 -8.13 -19.79
N LYS A 336 -13.78 -9.28 -20.28
CA LYS A 336 -14.72 -9.35 -21.40
C LYS A 336 -15.76 -10.44 -21.18
N GLN A 337 -17.01 -10.02 -21.16
CA GLN A 337 -18.15 -10.92 -21.22
C GLN A 337 -18.42 -11.28 -22.70
N VAL A 338 -18.01 -12.48 -23.12
CA VAL A 338 -18.21 -12.96 -24.49
C VAL A 338 -19.70 -13.19 -24.75
N ASN A 339 -20.39 -13.82 -23.80
CA ASN A 339 -21.85 -14.03 -23.78
C ASN A 339 -22.32 -14.26 -22.34
N SER A 340 -23.59 -14.63 -22.14
CA SER A 340 -24.16 -14.85 -20.81
C SER A 340 -23.51 -16.01 -20.01
N LYS A 341 -22.80 -16.91 -20.68
CA LYS A 341 -22.17 -18.08 -20.06
C LYS A 341 -20.65 -18.00 -20.00
N HIS A 342 -20.03 -17.16 -20.81
CA HIS A 342 -18.58 -17.10 -20.95
C HIS A 342 -18.05 -15.70 -20.69
N THR A 343 -17.15 -15.60 -19.73
CA THR A 343 -16.40 -14.38 -19.39
C THR A 343 -14.90 -14.69 -19.37
N THR A 344 -14.08 -13.78 -19.82
CA THR A 344 -12.63 -13.88 -19.79
C THR A 344 -12.02 -12.73 -19.01
N THR A 345 -10.93 -12.99 -18.33
CA THR A 345 -10.12 -12.00 -17.60
C THR A 345 -8.65 -12.23 -17.94
N LEU A 346 -7.94 -11.15 -18.23
CA LEU A 346 -6.49 -11.12 -18.31
C LEU A 346 -5.98 -10.16 -17.25
N VAL A 347 -5.04 -10.62 -16.43
CA VAL A 347 -4.36 -9.80 -15.42
C VAL A 347 -2.87 -9.88 -15.67
N ILE A 348 -2.21 -8.74 -15.72
CA ILE A 348 -0.75 -8.64 -15.83
C ILE A 348 -0.26 -7.71 -14.74
N ASN A 349 0.62 -8.21 -13.89
CA ASN A 349 1.37 -7.43 -12.92
C ASN A 349 2.84 -7.40 -13.36
N GLN A 350 3.43 -6.23 -13.38
CA GLN A 350 4.86 -6.05 -13.58
C GLN A 350 5.42 -5.19 -12.47
N SER A 351 6.54 -5.63 -11.89
CA SER A 351 7.29 -4.81 -10.94
C SER A 351 8.77 -4.79 -11.29
N TYR A 352 9.38 -3.65 -11.06
CA TYR A 352 10.82 -3.44 -11.12
C TYR A 352 11.23 -2.66 -9.88
N ASP A 353 12.28 -3.12 -9.21
CA ASP A 353 12.84 -2.49 -8.02
C ASP A 353 14.38 -2.51 -8.13
N ASN A 354 15.00 -1.36 -7.93
CA ASN A 354 16.45 -1.20 -7.95
C ASN A 354 16.88 -0.41 -6.71
N GLN A 355 17.62 -1.08 -5.83
CA GLN A 355 18.09 -0.55 -4.55
C GLN A 355 19.62 -0.59 -4.51
N LYS A 356 20.21 0.46 -3.94
CA LYS A 356 21.65 0.56 -3.74
C LYS A 356 21.95 1.09 -2.33
N PRO A 357 21.78 0.29 -1.27
CA PRO A 357 22.25 0.67 0.04
C PRO A 357 23.80 0.62 0.12
N ILE A 358 24.35 1.66 0.74
CA ILE A 358 25.77 1.81 1.06
C ILE A 358 25.86 2.02 2.56
N ASN A 359 26.58 1.15 3.25
CA ASN A 359 26.86 1.26 4.67
C ASN A 359 28.36 1.53 4.85
N THR A 360 28.70 2.55 5.62
CA THR A 360 30.09 2.88 5.95
C THR A 360 30.24 2.96 7.47
N TRP A 361 31.25 2.33 8.00
CA TRP A 361 31.60 2.33 9.42
C TRP A 361 32.95 2.99 9.59
N LEU A 362 33.01 3.97 10.46
CA LEU A 362 34.20 4.78 10.76
C LEU A 362 34.48 4.70 12.25
N THR A 363 35.68 4.27 12.64
CA THR A 363 36.09 4.17 14.05
C THR A 363 37.60 4.17 14.19
N ASP A 364 38.09 4.61 15.34
CA ASP A 364 39.49 4.51 15.76
C ASP A 364 39.84 3.19 16.49
N THR A 365 38.83 2.36 16.71
CA THR A 365 38.95 1.11 17.45
C THR A 365 38.62 -0.08 16.57
N GLU A 366 39.50 -1.08 16.57
CA GLU A 366 39.24 -2.34 15.86
C GLU A 366 37.93 -2.99 16.36
N PHE A 367 37.09 -3.42 15.46
CA PHE A 367 35.83 -4.09 15.76
C PHE A 367 35.63 -5.33 14.89
N LEU A 368 34.79 -6.26 15.31
CA LEU A 368 34.55 -7.55 14.65
C LEU A 368 35.83 -8.35 14.40
N THR A 369 36.80 -8.25 15.32
CA THR A 369 38.08 -8.94 15.26
C THR A 369 37.90 -10.45 15.01
N GLY A 370 38.55 -10.98 13.99
CA GLY A 370 38.46 -12.37 13.59
C GLY A 370 37.16 -12.77 12.86
N LEU A 371 36.24 -11.83 12.67
CA LEU A 371 35.00 -12.06 11.89
C LEU A 371 35.09 -11.50 10.47
N ILE A 372 35.83 -10.41 10.28
CA ILE A 372 36.10 -9.79 8.99
C ILE A 372 37.61 -9.62 8.79
N PRO A 373 38.14 -9.64 7.55
CA PRO A 373 39.57 -9.61 7.26
C PRO A 373 40.12 -8.17 7.31
N LEU A 374 40.15 -7.57 8.50
CA LEU A 374 40.69 -6.22 8.69
C LEU A 374 42.22 -6.23 8.62
N GLU A 375 42.76 -5.27 7.90
CA GLU A 375 44.15 -4.86 8.07
C GLU A 375 44.25 -3.85 9.20
N ASN A 376 45.35 -3.96 9.98
CA ASN A 376 45.59 -3.06 11.12
C ASN A 376 45.85 -1.64 10.64
N ASP A 377 45.11 -0.67 11.13
CA ASP A 377 45.25 0.75 10.81
C ASP A 377 44.96 1.62 12.05
N SER A 378 45.38 2.88 11.98
CA SER A 378 45.06 3.87 13.02
C SER A 378 43.61 4.35 12.99
N PHE A 379 42.94 4.15 11.87
CA PHE A 379 41.54 4.50 11.66
C PHE A 379 40.90 3.53 10.68
N TYR A 380 39.80 2.94 11.08
CA TYR A 380 39.08 1.95 10.29
C TYR A 380 37.95 2.62 9.52
N ASN A 381 37.99 2.52 8.20
CA ASN A 381 36.96 2.96 7.26
C ASN A 381 36.52 1.77 6.41
N ILE A 382 35.39 1.18 6.78
CA ILE A 382 34.86 -0.03 6.14
C ILE A 382 33.57 0.33 5.41
N GLN A 383 33.48 -0.08 4.14
CA GLN A 383 32.31 0.17 3.32
C GLN A 383 31.73 -1.12 2.76
N GLN A 384 30.43 -1.30 2.91
CA GLN A 384 29.65 -2.32 2.21
C GLN A 384 28.73 -1.64 1.21
N VAL A 385 28.80 -2.04 -0.05
CA VAL A 385 27.88 -1.63 -1.11
C VAL A 385 27.06 -2.84 -1.52
N LYS A 386 25.74 -2.73 -1.37
CA LYS A 386 24.80 -3.76 -1.82
C LYS A 386 23.98 -3.20 -2.97
N LYS A 387 23.94 -3.89 -4.11
CA LYS A 387 23.07 -3.57 -5.25
C LYS A 387 22.07 -4.69 -5.41
N VAL A 388 20.79 -4.35 -5.40
CA VAL A 388 19.72 -5.32 -5.60
C VAL A 388 18.80 -4.83 -6.71
N LYS A 389 18.64 -5.65 -7.74
CA LYS A 389 17.66 -5.41 -8.80
C LYS A 389 16.68 -6.56 -8.85
N ASN A 390 15.42 -6.27 -8.63
CA ASN A 390 14.33 -7.22 -8.74
C ASN A 390 13.44 -6.86 -9.92
N SER A 391 13.08 -7.84 -10.72
CA SER A 391 12.07 -7.68 -11.76
C SER A 391 11.10 -8.85 -11.71
N SER A 392 9.82 -8.59 -11.78
CA SER A 392 8.82 -9.65 -11.87
C SER A 392 7.71 -9.31 -12.87
N VAL A 393 7.25 -10.34 -13.54
CA VAL A 393 6.06 -10.30 -14.40
C VAL A 393 5.17 -11.48 -14.03
N ASP A 394 3.94 -11.19 -13.64
CA ASP A 394 2.90 -12.16 -13.34
C ASP A 394 1.74 -11.94 -14.31
N ALA A 395 1.47 -12.93 -15.14
CA ALA A 395 0.39 -12.90 -16.12
C ALA A 395 -0.60 -14.05 -15.87
N LEU A 396 -1.87 -13.73 -15.73
CA LEU A 396 -2.95 -14.69 -15.52
C LEU A 396 -4.06 -14.45 -16.55
N PHE A 397 -4.34 -15.46 -17.34
CA PHE A 397 -5.56 -15.54 -18.14
C PHE A 397 -6.54 -16.49 -17.47
N LYS A 398 -7.76 -16.03 -17.24
CA LYS A 398 -8.84 -16.80 -16.60
C LYS A 398 -10.09 -16.79 -17.49
N HIS A 399 -10.61 -17.97 -17.76
CA HIS A 399 -11.88 -18.14 -18.46
C HIS A 399 -12.92 -18.72 -17.50
N TYR A 400 -14.06 -18.06 -17.38
CA TYR A 400 -15.20 -18.45 -16.58
C TYR A 400 -16.28 -19.00 -17.49
N TRP A 401 -16.67 -20.26 -17.28
CA TRP A 401 -17.80 -20.89 -17.92
C TRP A 401 -18.92 -21.15 -16.92
N ILE A 402 -20.03 -20.42 -17.06
CA ILE A 402 -21.25 -20.58 -16.29
C ILE A 402 -22.10 -21.67 -16.98
N ILE A 403 -22.01 -22.91 -16.50
CA ILE A 403 -22.78 -24.04 -17.04
C ILE A 403 -24.28 -23.81 -16.74
N ASN A 404 -24.58 -23.48 -15.47
CA ASN A 404 -25.89 -23.06 -14.99
C ASN A 404 -25.73 -22.27 -13.68
N ASN A 405 -26.82 -21.86 -13.04
CA ASN A 405 -26.80 -21.03 -11.83
C ASN A 405 -26.10 -21.70 -10.63
N TYR A 406 -25.89 -22.99 -10.65
CA TYR A 406 -25.30 -23.77 -9.55
C TYR A 406 -23.93 -24.35 -9.88
N ASN A 407 -23.54 -24.37 -11.15
CA ASN A 407 -22.34 -25.04 -11.61
C ASN A 407 -21.54 -24.16 -12.55
N HIS A 408 -20.30 -23.84 -12.18
CA HIS A 408 -19.38 -23.06 -12.96
C HIS A 408 -18.05 -23.79 -13.09
N LEU A 409 -17.40 -23.68 -14.24
CA LEU A 409 -16.06 -24.20 -14.51
C LEU A 409 -15.15 -23.04 -14.87
N TYR A 410 -14.00 -22.96 -14.22
CA TYR A 410 -13.01 -21.93 -14.45
C TYR A 410 -11.70 -22.57 -14.91
N THR A 411 -11.13 -22.06 -15.98
CA THR A 411 -9.79 -22.45 -16.45
C THR A 411 -8.85 -21.29 -16.31
N ASN A 412 -7.66 -21.56 -15.74
CA ASN A 412 -6.62 -20.58 -15.48
C ASN A 412 -5.36 -20.99 -16.23
N VAL A 413 -4.73 -20.07 -16.92
CA VAL A 413 -3.37 -20.21 -17.48
C VAL A 413 -2.57 -19.02 -17.00
N GLY A 414 -1.44 -19.26 -16.36
CA GLY A 414 -0.63 -18.16 -15.85
C GLY A 414 0.84 -18.47 -15.88
N ASN A 415 1.62 -17.40 -15.80
CA ASN A 415 3.06 -17.45 -15.69
C ASN A 415 3.53 -16.38 -14.72
N ASN A 416 4.39 -16.76 -13.77
CA ASN A 416 5.04 -15.85 -12.85
C ASN A 416 6.56 -15.98 -13.05
N LEU A 417 7.15 -14.93 -13.61
CA LEU A 417 8.59 -14.81 -13.85
C LEU A 417 9.18 -13.78 -12.90
N GLY A 418 10.12 -14.20 -12.06
CA GLY A 418 10.87 -13.34 -11.16
C GLY A 418 12.36 -13.45 -11.42
N THR A 419 13.06 -12.32 -11.44
CA THR A 419 14.53 -12.26 -11.48
C THR A 419 15.05 -11.36 -10.38
N THR A 420 16.14 -11.76 -9.74
CA THR A 420 16.88 -10.95 -8.78
C THR A 420 18.36 -10.98 -9.15
N GLN A 421 18.95 -9.80 -9.25
CA GLN A 421 20.39 -9.62 -9.33
C GLN A 421 20.86 -8.99 -8.02
N LEU A 422 21.79 -9.63 -7.35
CA LEU A 422 22.34 -9.19 -6.08
C LEU A 422 23.86 -9.14 -6.17
N GLN A 423 24.41 -7.95 -5.91
CA GLN A 423 25.84 -7.75 -5.83
C GLN A 423 26.18 -7.12 -4.48
N ILE A 424 27.10 -7.73 -3.74
CA ILE A 424 27.63 -7.21 -2.47
C ILE A 424 29.13 -7.09 -2.61
N THR A 425 29.65 -5.91 -2.26
CA THR A 425 31.11 -5.64 -2.21
C THR A 425 31.44 -5.01 -0.87
N GLU A 426 32.54 -5.45 -0.25
CA GLU A 426 32.99 -5.04 1.06
C GLU A 426 34.47 -4.69 1.01
N LYS A 427 34.83 -3.50 1.50
CA LYS A 427 36.17 -2.96 1.40
C LYS A 427 36.53 -2.17 2.65
N GLN A 428 37.80 -2.24 3.03
CA GLN A 428 38.41 -1.32 3.97
C GLN A 428 39.29 -0.31 3.18
N TYR A 429 39.12 0.96 3.46
CA TYR A 429 39.92 2.04 2.94
C TYR A 429 40.94 2.41 4.00
N LEU A 430 42.24 2.16 3.74
CA LEU A 430 43.30 2.41 4.70
C LEU A 430 43.77 3.88 4.65
N THR A 431 44.38 4.33 5.74
CA THR A 431 44.91 5.71 5.89
C THR A 431 46.01 6.05 4.90
N ASP A 432 46.75 5.06 4.40
CA ASP A 432 47.78 5.22 3.35
C ASP A 432 47.19 5.28 1.94
N SER A 433 45.86 5.31 1.79
CA SER A 433 45.08 5.32 0.53
C SER A 433 45.08 3.97 -0.22
N THR A 434 45.56 2.90 0.38
CA THR A 434 45.39 1.56 -0.16
C THR A 434 43.97 1.01 0.17
N ILE A 435 43.56 -0.02 -0.57
CA ILE A 435 42.23 -0.64 -0.40
C ILE A 435 42.45 -2.12 -0.13
N ASN A 436 41.97 -2.56 1.04
CA ASN A 436 41.81 -3.96 1.35
C ASN A 436 40.44 -4.43 0.85
N ASP A 437 40.40 -5.23 -0.22
CA ASP A 437 39.19 -5.75 -0.83
C ASP A 437 38.88 -7.14 -0.23
N PHE A 438 37.83 -7.22 0.56
CA PHE A 438 37.45 -8.45 1.28
C PHE A 438 37.04 -9.62 0.35
N ALA A 439 36.83 -9.35 -0.93
CA ALA A 439 36.57 -10.39 -1.92
C ALA A 439 37.71 -11.40 -2.04
N THR A 440 38.97 -11.00 -1.74
CA THR A 440 40.15 -11.90 -1.73
C THR A 440 40.06 -12.95 -0.63
N ASP A 441 39.30 -12.69 0.44
CA ASP A 441 39.11 -13.55 1.60
C ASP A 441 37.74 -14.26 1.60
N GLY A 442 37.06 -14.22 0.45
CA GLY A 442 35.78 -14.92 0.25
C GLY A 442 34.56 -14.15 0.69
N PHE A 443 34.70 -12.85 1.02
CA PHE A 443 33.57 -11.96 1.26
C PHE A 443 33.00 -11.41 -0.05
N GLY A 444 31.83 -10.76 0.07
CA GLY A 444 31.11 -10.31 -1.10
C GLY A 444 30.27 -11.39 -1.76
N ASN A 445 29.39 -10.99 -2.64
CA ASN A 445 28.59 -11.91 -3.43
C ASN A 445 28.16 -11.26 -4.74
N ASP A 446 28.02 -12.08 -5.78
CA ASP A 446 27.42 -11.73 -7.06
C ASP A 446 26.51 -12.90 -7.46
N MET A 447 25.21 -12.65 -7.46
CA MET A 447 24.20 -13.69 -7.67
C MET A 447 23.14 -13.22 -8.64
N ASP A 448 22.90 -14.02 -9.67
CA ASP A 448 21.72 -13.98 -10.51
C ASP A 448 20.75 -15.10 -10.10
N TYR A 449 19.53 -14.71 -9.82
CA TYR A 449 18.42 -15.61 -9.45
C TYR A 449 17.28 -15.44 -10.44
N LEU A 450 16.78 -16.54 -10.97
CA LEU A 450 15.61 -16.59 -11.83
C LEU A 450 14.66 -17.69 -11.35
N LEU A 451 13.41 -17.33 -11.13
CA LEU A 451 12.31 -18.25 -10.88
C LEU A 451 11.19 -18.03 -11.90
N ASN A 452 10.88 -19.07 -12.67
CA ASN A 452 9.74 -19.07 -13.57
C ASN A 452 8.74 -20.15 -13.13
N ASP A 453 7.47 -19.77 -12.99
CA ASP A 453 6.35 -20.65 -12.63
C ASP A 453 5.28 -20.55 -13.72
N LEU A 454 5.23 -21.54 -14.59
CA LEU A 454 4.17 -21.69 -15.58
C LEU A 454 3.11 -22.65 -15.02
N TYR A 455 1.84 -22.21 -15.01
CA TYR A 455 0.79 -23.05 -14.45
C TYR A 455 -0.49 -23.09 -15.28
N LEU A 456 -1.18 -24.24 -15.16
CA LEU A 456 -2.51 -24.49 -15.68
C LEU A 456 -3.42 -24.92 -14.53
N GLY A 457 -4.56 -24.26 -14.36
CA GLY A 457 -5.51 -24.54 -13.27
C GLY A 457 -6.90 -24.85 -13.79
N LEU A 458 -7.59 -25.73 -13.10
CA LEU A 458 -8.99 -26.04 -13.28
C LEU A 458 -9.71 -25.91 -11.95
N GLU A 459 -10.75 -25.07 -11.88
CA GLU A 459 -11.59 -24.87 -10.71
C GLU A 459 -13.05 -25.20 -11.06
N TYR A 460 -13.72 -25.93 -10.19
CA TYR A 460 -15.14 -26.23 -10.34
C TYR A 460 -15.94 -25.69 -9.17
N LYS A 461 -16.74 -24.63 -9.39
CA LYS A 461 -17.62 -24.05 -8.37
C LYS A 461 -19.01 -24.67 -8.50
N PHE A 462 -19.52 -25.24 -7.43
CA PHE A 462 -20.90 -25.75 -7.36
C PHE A 462 -21.59 -25.38 -6.06
N LYS A 463 -22.92 -25.21 -6.13
CA LYS A 463 -23.78 -24.85 -5.00
C LYS A 463 -24.84 -25.91 -4.75
N ILE A 464 -24.94 -26.36 -3.50
CA ILE A 464 -25.97 -27.30 -3.02
C ILE A 464 -26.70 -26.63 -1.86
N GLY A 465 -27.94 -26.14 -2.10
CA GLY A 465 -28.65 -25.37 -1.09
C GLY A 465 -27.92 -24.11 -0.67
N LYS A 466 -27.54 -24.02 0.60
CA LYS A 466 -26.75 -22.95 1.19
C LYS A 466 -25.22 -23.20 1.14
N TRP A 467 -24.80 -24.30 0.57
CA TRP A 467 -23.41 -24.74 0.56
C TRP A 467 -22.76 -24.48 -0.80
N VAL A 468 -21.74 -23.63 -0.82
CA VAL A 468 -20.91 -23.33 -1.99
C VAL A 468 -19.58 -24.06 -1.85
N ASN A 469 -19.20 -24.80 -2.87
CA ASN A 469 -17.93 -25.53 -2.93
C ASN A 469 -17.14 -25.14 -4.16
N LYS A 470 -15.82 -25.03 -4.03
CA LYS A 470 -14.89 -24.70 -5.12
C LYS A 470 -13.61 -25.53 -4.99
N PRO A 471 -13.62 -26.85 -5.30
CA PRO A 471 -12.40 -27.59 -5.50
C PRO A 471 -11.64 -27.10 -6.73
N ALA A 472 -10.32 -27.12 -6.65
CA ALA A 472 -9.45 -26.76 -7.75
C ALA A 472 -8.18 -27.60 -7.75
N ILE A 473 -7.58 -27.77 -8.92
CA ILE A 473 -6.28 -28.38 -9.11
C ILE A 473 -5.46 -27.52 -10.07
N TYR A 474 -4.21 -27.29 -9.72
CA TYR A 474 -3.25 -26.55 -10.52
C TYR A 474 -2.04 -27.44 -10.79
N ALA A 475 -1.59 -27.46 -12.03
CA ALA A 475 -0.31 -28.05 -12.42
C ALA A 475 0.67 -26.90 -12.65
N HIS A 476 1.73 -26.87 -11.86
CA HIS A 476 2.78 -25.87 -11.91
C HIS A 476 4.07 -26.48 -12.44
N TYR A 477 4.68 -25.86 -13.42
CA TYR A 477 6.03 -26.16 -13.89
C TYR A 477 6.96 -25.05 -13.44
N TYR A 478 7.86 -25.39 -12.54
CA TYR A 478 8.86 -24.48 -11.99
C TYR A 478 10.20 -24.67 -12.70
N HIS A 479 10.80 -23.55 -13.07
CA HIS A 479 12.19 -23.44 -13.51
C HIS A 479 12.91 -22.45 -12.61
N LEU A 480 13.80 -22.94 -11.75
CA LEU A 480 14.66 -22.14 -10.88
C LEU A 480 16.08 -22.24 -11.38
N LYS A 481 16.72 -21.09 -11.56
CA LYS A 481 18.15 -20.99 -11.90
C LYS A 481 18.81 -20.00 -10.95
N THR A 482 19.92 -20.38 -10.35
CA THR A 482 20.80 -19.50 -9.58
C THR A 482 22.21 -19.61 -10.11
N GLU A 483 22.85 -18.46 -10.32
CA GLU A 483 24.25 -18.34 -10.69
C GLU A 483 24.95 -17.50 -9.63
N GLN A 484 25.95 -18.05 -8.99
CA GLN A 484 26.82 -17.38 -8.02
C GLN A 484 28.27 -17.51 -8.46
N ILE A 485 29.16 -16.72 -7.89
CA ILE A 485 30.59 -16.66 -8.26
C ILE A 485 31.21 -18.06 -8.47
N THR A 486 30.86 -19.01 -7.62
CA THR A 486 31.45 -20.37 -7.64
C THR A 486 30.45 -21.48 -7.89
N ASN A 487 29.15 -21.22 -7.79
CA ASN A 487 28.10 -22.23 -7.79
C ASN A 487 26.95 -21.88 -8.73
N ASN A 488 26.60 -22.82 -9.57
CA ASN A 488 25.41 -22.73 -10.43
C ASN A 488 24.45 -23.85 -10.08
N TYR A 489 23.18 -23.50 -9.92
CA TYR A 489 22.14 -24.48 -9.63
C TYR A 489 20.94 -24.28 -10.56
N THR A 490 20.39 -25.37 -11.04
CA THR A 490 19.17 -25.36 -11.87
C THR A 490 18.23 -26.47 -11.40
N LEU A 491 16.98 -26.09 -11.15
CA LEU A 491 15.91 -27.01 -10.78
C LEU A 491 14.74 -26.87 -11.76
N ASN A 492 14.33 -28.01 -12.34
CA ASN A 492 13.09 -28.09 -13.11
C ASN A 492 12.18 -29.11 -12.44
N ASN A 493 10.98 -28.72 -12.08
CA ASN A 493 10.05 -29.63 -11.43
C ASN A 493 8.59 -29.29 -11.72
N THR A 494 7.74 -30.31 -11.71
CA THR A 494 6.30 -30.15 -11.88
C THR A 494 5.58 -30.61 -10.62
N PHE A 495 4.69 -29.76 -10.10
CA PHE A 495 3.89 -30.04 -8.92
C PHE A 495 2.41 -29.87 -9.19
N LEU A 496 1.62 -30.77 -8.61
CA LEU A 496 0.17 -30.62 -8.56
C LEU A 496 -0.20 -30.00 -7.22
N GLN A 497 -0.95 -28.89 -7.29
CA GLN A 497 -1.37 -28.12 -6.12
C GLN A 497 -2.90 -28.12 -6.04
N PRO A 498 -3.49 -29.04 -5.25
CA PRO A 498 -4.93 -29.00 -4.99
C PRO A 498 -5.28 -27.87 -4.04
N SER A 499 -6.49 -27.30 -4.25
CA SER A 499 -7.10 -26.40 -3.30
C SER A 499 -8.60 -26.68 -3.19
N TRP A 500 -9.18 -26.31 -2.06
CA TRP A 500 -10.61 -26.45 -1.83
C TRP A 500 -11.13 -25.33 -0.94
N LEU A 501 -12.03 -24.54 -1.48
CA LEU A 501 -12.82 -23.58 -0.73
C LEU A 501 -14.23 -24.15 -0.56
N SER A 502 -14.73 -24.16 0.66
CA SER A 502 -16.07 -24.60 1.00
C SER A 502 -16.70 -23.59 1.96
N GLU A 503 -17.88 -23.11 1.65
CA GLU A 503 -18.59 -22.09 2.43
C GLU A 503 -20.04 -22.48 2.63
N TYR A 504 -20.49 -22.45 3.89
CA TYR A 504 -21.88 -22.72 4.28
C TYR A 504 -22.48 -21.47 4.94
N GLU A 505 -23.53 -20.92 4.35
CA GLU A 505 -24.30 -19.80 4.89
C GLU A 505 -25.39 -20.29 5.83
N PHE A 506 -25.26 -20.06 7.14
CA PHE A 506 -26.33 -20.32 8.11
C PHE A 506 -27.47 -19.30 7.95
N ASN A 507 -27.08 -18.00 7.90
CA ASN A 507 -27.98 -16.86 7.66
C ASN A 507 -27.16 -15.70 7.04
N GLN A 508 -27.74 -14.51 6.90
CA GLN A 508 -27.09 -13.35 6.28
C GLN A 508 -25.87 -12.82 7.04
N SER A 509 -25.75 -13.11 8.34
CA SER A 509 -24.68 -12.63 9.22
C SER A 509 -23.71 -13.72 9.67
N GLU A 510 -24.01 -14.99 9.42
CA GLU A 510 -23.23 -16.12 9.89
C GLU A 510 -22.90 -17.08 8.75
N ASN A 511 -21.62 -17.32 8.54
CA ASN A 511 -21.12 -18.32 7.61
C ASN A 511 -19.97 -19.13 8.23
N LEU A 512 -19.77 -20.33 7.72
CA LEU A 512 -18.63 -21.18 8.01
C LEU A 512 -17.84 -21.35 6.73
N LYS A 513 -16.55 -20.97 6.75
CA LYS A 513 -15.66 -21.05 5.62
C LYS A 513 -14.49 -21.99 5.91
N PHE A 514 -14.31 -22.98 5.06
CA PHE A 514 -13.18 -23.88 5.06
C PHE A 514 -12.33 -23.59 3.84
N ASN A 515 -11.02 -23.37 4.04
CA ASN A 515 -10.08 -23.12 2.97
C ASN A 515 -8.85 -24.03 3.14
N TYR A 516 -8.64 -24.90 2.16
CA TYR A 516 -7.46 -25.74 2.04
C TYR A 516 -6.71 -25.35 0.77
N ARG A 517 -5.41 -25.14 0.87
CA ARG A 517 -4.53 -24.87 -0.26
C ARG A 517 -3.15 -25.46 -0.03
N LEU A 518 -2.70 -26.26 -0.97
CA LEU A 518 -1.30 -26.68 -1.05
C LEU A 518 -0.52 -25.69 -1.92
N VAL A 519 0.60 -25.18 -1.43
CA VAL A 519 1.49 -24.30 -2.16
C VAL A 519 2.94 -24.75 -1.98
N ASN A 520 3.74 -24.58 -3.02
CA ASN A 520 5.18 -24.71 -2.94
C ASN A 520 5.79 -23.32 -2.82
N GLU A 521 6.70 -23.15 -1.88
CA GLU A 521 7.47 -21.93 -1.69
C GLU A 521 8.93 -22.20 -2.04
N PHE A 522 9.55 -21.28 -2.74
CA PHE A 522 10.97 -21.28 -3.03
C PHE A 522 11.66 -20.23 -2.16
N PRO A 523 12.92 -20.48 -1.76
CA PRO A 523 13.65 -19.50 -0.99
C PRO A 523 13.82 -18.21 -1.80
N GLU A 524 13.72 -17.09 -1.11
CA GLU A 524 14.09 -15.78 -1.68
C GLU A 524 15.60 -15.74 -1.94
N ALA A 525 16.02 -14.94 -2.93
CA ALA A 525 17.43 -14.83 -3.32
C ALA A 525 18.37 -14.51 -2.14
N ASN A 526 17.95 -13.61 -1.24
CA ASN A 526 18.72 -13.22 -0.05
C ASN A 526 18.86 -14.33 1.03
N ARG A 527 18.14 -15.44 0.91
CA ARG A 527 18.29 -16.62 1.80
C ARG A 527 19.20 -17.69 1.23
N LEU A 528 19.71 -17.48 0.03
CA LEU A 528 20.64 -18.38 -0.66
C LEU A 528 22.10 -17.90 -0.58
N LEU A 529 22.32 -16.79 0.15
CA LEU A 529 23.63 -16.18 0.40
C LEU A 529 24.40 -16.91 1.48
#